data_7303fd3b8d32788fde50d2932f73812a
#
_entry.id   7303fd3b8d32788fde50d2932f73812a
#
_cell.length_a   1.000
_cell.length_b   1.000
_cell.length_c   1.000
_cell.angle_alpha   90.00
_cell.angle_beta   90.00
_cell.angle_gamma   90.00
#
_symmetry.space_group_name_H-M   'P 1'
#
loop_
_entity.id
_entity.type
_entity.pdbx_description
1 polymer ?
#
loop_
_entity_poly.entity_id
_entity_poly.type
_entity_poly.pdbx_seq_one_letter_code
_entity_poly.pdbx_strand_id
1 'polypeptide(L)'
;MFSGIVQTKSEGHESSKTDSGIKLKITSNESFYLNIKKGDSVSVDGVCLTVTDFGKNYAFFDVIPETLRCTNLNEINEKRIFNLERSLKFGDEVGGHLVSGHVHETGTVEEVTIGDEYILKISFSNKLSKYLFKKGYVAINGASLTIKDKEENHLTVALIPETLQATNLNNLIKGDKVNLEADQQ
;
A
#
# COMPACT_ATOMS: atom_id res chain seq x y z
N MET A 1 -4.64 -4.03 -11.64
CA MET A 1 -4.55 -5.26 -10.81
C MET A 1 -3.10 -5.50 -10.44
N PHE A 2 -2.88 -5.94 -9.21
CA PHE A 2 -1.57 -6.15 -8.59
C PHE A 2 -1.56 -7.52 -7.90
N SER A 3 -0.40 -8.01 -7.51
CA SER A 3 -0.24 -9.28 -6.79
C SER A 3 -0.16 -9.10 -5.27
N GLY A 4 0.00 -7.87 -4.81
CA GLY A 4 0.28 -7.58 -3.41
C GLY A 4 1.72 -7.92 -2.99
N ILE A 5 2.61 -8.08 -3.95
CA ILE A 5 4.05 -8.26 -3.72
C ILE A 5 4.75 -6.93 -4.01
N VAL A 6 5.17 -6.25 -2.96
CA VAL A 6 5.89 -4.99 -3.08
C VAL A 6 7.21 -5.22 -3.81
N GLN A 7 7.42 -4.53 -4.92
CA GLN A 7 8.61 -4.69 -5.75
C GLN A 7 9.77 -3.81 -5.30
N THR A 8 9.45 -2.62 -4.77
CA THR A 8 10.44 -1.68 -4.24
C THR A 8 9.78 -0.66 -3.32
N LYS A 9 10.61 0.11 -2.62
CA LYS A 9 10.19 1.30 -1.87
C LYS A 9 10.61 2.57 -2.60
N SER A 10 9.88 3.66 -2.36
CA SER A 10 10.30 4.96 -2.87
C SER A 10 11.63 5.40 -2.22
N GLU A 11 12.48 6.07 -2.99
CA GLU A 11 13.71 6.70 -2.51
C GLU A 11 13.50 8.18 -2.15
N GLY A 12 12.41 8.76 -2.65
CA GLY A 12 12.00 10.13 -2.38
C GLY A 12 10.68 10.46 -3.05
N HIS A 13 10.11 11.59 -2.65
CA HIS A 13 8.88 12.10 -3.25
C HIS A 13 8.79 13.62 -3.11
N GLU A 14 7.97 14.21 -3.96
CA GLU A 14 7.55 15.61 -3.91
C GLU A 14 6.05 15.67 -4.10
N SER A 15 5.34 16.50 -3.35
CA SER A 15 3.91 16.71 -3.52
C SER A 15 3.58 18.19 -3.62
N SER A 16 2.64 18.53 -4.48
CA SER A 16 2.13 19.89 -4.63
C SER A 16 0.63 19.89 -4.76
N LYS A 17 -0.04 20.85 -4.12
CA LYS A 17 -1.48 21.05 -4.25
C LYS A 17 -1.83 21.53 -5.66
N THR A 18 -2.95 21.03 -6.16
CA THR A 18 -3.57 21.47 -7.43
C THR A 18 -5.05 21.80 -7.18
N ASP A 19 -5.72 22.41 -8.16
CA ASP A 19 -7.15 22.72 -8.06
C ASP A 19 -8.02 21.45 -7.92
N SER A 20 -7.51 20.29 -8.33
CA SER A 20 -8.22 19.01 -8.36
C SER A 20 -7.62 17.92 -7.47
N GLY A 21 -6.80 18.28 -6.46
CA GLY A 21 -6.19 17.33 -5.56
C GLY A 21 -4.73 17.62 -5.28
N ILE A 22 -3.86 16.62 -5.45
CA ILE A 22 -2.41 16.80 -5.37
C ILE A 22 -1.72 16.18 -6.58
N LYS A 23 -0.63 16.78 -7.01
CA LYS A 23 0.34 16.16 -7.90
C LYS A 23 1.46 15.56 -7.08
N LEU A 24 1.66 14.26 -7.23
CA LEU A 24 2.65 13.49 -6.49
C LEU A 24 3.74 13.00 -7.45
N LYS A 25 4.99 13.33 -7.18
CA LYS A 25 6.16 12.78 -7.86
C LYS A 25 6.80 11.76 -6.93
N ILE A 26 7.07 10.57 -7.42
CA ILE A 26 7.75 9.52 -6.65
C ILE A 26 9.02 9.12 -7.37
N THR A 27 10.14 9.16 -6.66
CA THR A 27 11.45 8.72 -7.12
C THR A 27 11.72 7.30 -6.57
N SER A 28 12.26 6.44 -7.40
CA SER A 28 12.74 5.10 -7.04
C SER A 28 13.87 4.67 -7.96
N ASN A 29 14.34 3.43 -7.83
CA ASN A 29 15.40 2.93 -8.70
C ASN A 29 14.97 2.89 -10.18
N GLU A 30 15.95 3.03 -11.08
CA GLU A 30 15.68 3.08 -12.53
C GLU A 30 15.04 1.80 -13.06
N SER A 31 15.36 0.63 -12.48
CA SER A 31 14.83 -0.65 -12.92
C SER A 31 13.32 -0.76 -12.69
N PHE A 32 12.80 -0.14 -11.64
CA PHE A 32 11.35 -0.12 -11.36
C PHE A 32 10.58 0.64 -12.44
N TYR A 33 11.13 1.75 -12.92
CA TYR A 33 10.50 2.57 -13.95
C TYR A 33 10.87 2.18 -15.39
N LEU A 34 11.67 1.11 -15.56
CA LEU A 34 12.03 0.64 -16.89
C LEU A 34 10.77 0.27 -17.71
N ASN A 35 10.68 0.82 -18.93
CA ASN A 35 9.55 0.63 -19.83
C ASN A 35 8.19 1.10 -19.28
N ILE A 36 8.17 2.01 -18.29
CA ILE A 36 6.94 2.65 -17.86
C ILE A 36 6.43 3.58 -18.94
N LYS A 37 5.11 3.74 -19.01
CA LYS A 37 4.46 4.62 -19.98
C LYS A 37 3.42 5.47 -19.28
N LYS A 38 3.12 6.62 -19.85
CA LYS A 38 1.96 7.43 -19.48
C LYS A 38 0.69 6.61 -19.65
N GLY A 39 -0.16 6.60 -18.61
CA GLY A 39 -1.35 5.78 -18.55
C GLY A 39 -1.16 4.43 -17.85
N ASP A 40 0.07 3.99 -17.58
CA ASP A 40 0.31 2.80 -16.77
C ASP A 40 -0.19 2.98 -15.34
N SER A 41 -0.60 1.87 -14.71
CA SER A 41 -0.98 1.86 -13.31
C SER A 41 0.20 1.40 -12.44
N VAL A 42 0.37 2.10 -11.31
CA VAL A 42 1.31 1.77 -10.23
C VAL A 42 0.54 1.75 -8.92
N SER A 43 0.74 0.73 -8.12
CA SER A 43 0.28 0.70 -6.72
C SER A 43 1.26 1.50 -5.87
N VAL A 44 0.75 2.52 -5.20
CA VAL A 44 1.48 3.38 -4.25
C VAL A 44 0.83 3.20 -2.88
N ASP A 45 1.50 2.51 -1.96
CA ASP A 45 0.91 2.05 -0.69
C ASP A 45 -0.47 1.37 -0.88
N GLY A 46 -0.61 0.54 -1.91
CA GLY A 46 -1.87 -0.15 -2.23
C GLY A 46 -2.88 0.71 -2.99
N VAL A 47 -2.59 1.96 -3.28
CA VAL A 47 -3.47 2.83 -4.07
C VAL A 47 -3.09 2.74 -5.54
N CYS A 48 -4.03 2.33 -6.39
CA CYS A 48 -3.84 2.32 -7.83
C CYS A 48 -3.82 3.75 -8.37
N LEU A 49 -2.65 4.22 -8.78
CA LEU A 49 -2.46 5.53 -9.39
C LEU A 49 -2.02 5.41 -10.84
N THR A 50 -2.49 6.33 -11.67
CA THR A 50 -2.14 6.39 -13.10
C THR A 50 -0.95 7.31 -13.31
N VAL A 51 0.05 6.83 -14.04
CA VAL A 51 1.21 7.62 -14.45
C VAL A 51 0.79 8.73 -15.40
N THR A 52 1.01 9.98 -15.02
CA THR A 52 0.68 11.17 -15.84
C THR A 52 1.90 11.71 -16.58
N ASP A 53 3.09 11.52 -16.02
CA ASP A 53 4.37 11.82 -16.65
C ASP A 53 5.48 10.99 -15.97
N PHE A 54 6.64 10.86 -16.58
CA PHE A 54 7.73 10.05 -16.04
C PHE A 54 9.11 10.45 -16.55
N GLY A 55 10.12 10.04 -15.82
CA GLY A 55 11.53 10.12 -16.22
C GLY A 55 12.22 8.78 -15.97
N LYS A 56 13.53 8.81 -15.92
CA LYS A 56 14.37 7.62 -15.81
C LYS A 56 14.19 6.90 -14.48
N ASN A 57 14.03 7.66 -13.38
CA ASN A 57 13.93 7.15 -12.02
C ASN A 57 12.77 7.75 -11.22
N TYR A 58 11.76 8.34 -11.89
CA TYR A 58 10.58 8.90 -11.25
C TYR A 58 9.34 8.80 -12.12
N ALA A 59 8.17 8.88 -11.48
CA ALA A 59 6.90 9.10 -12.16
C ALA A 59 6.05 10.11 -11.41
N PHE A 60 5.15 10.79 -12.15
CA PHE A 60 4.14 11.69 -11.63
C PHE A 60 2.78 11.03 -11.63
N PHE A 61 1.99 11.35 -10.60
CA PHE A 61 0.64 10.88 -10.39
C PHE A 61 -0.25 12.05 -9.98
N ASP A 62 -1.49 12.09 -10.48
CA ASP A 62 -2.51 13.01 -10.00
C ASP A 62 -3.42 12.26 -9.02
N VAL A 63 -3.47 12.72 -7.77
CA VAL A 63 -4.27 12.10 -6.70
C VAL A 63 -5.48 12.99 -6.45
N ILE A 64 -6.65 12.47 -6.81
CA ILE A 64 -7.92 13.20 -6.72
C ILE A 64 -8.44 13.27 -5.27
N PRO A 65 -9.33 14.23 -4.93
CA PRO A 65 -9.83 14.41 -3.57
C PRO A 65 -10.50 13.15 -2.98
N GLU A 66 -11.18 12.34 -3.80
CA GLU A 66 -11.79 11.08 -3.34
C GLU A 66 -10.73 10.12 -2.82
N THR A 67 -9.64 9.94 -3.57
CA THR A 67 -8.51 9.08 -3.16
C THR A 67 -7.87 9.58 -1.87
N LEU A 68 -7.69 10.90 -1.73
CA LEU A 68 -7.16 11.51 -0.50
C LEU A 68 -8.08 11.26 0.71
N ARG A 69 -9.41 11.25 0.53
CA ARG A 69 -10.36 10.98 1.62
C ARG A 69 -10.33 9.54 2.14
N CYS A 70 -10.09 8.59 1.24
CA CYS A 70 -10.18 7.16 1.54
C CYS A 70 -8.83 6.53 1.92
N THR A 71 -7.72 7.25 1.74
CA THR A 71 -6.37 6.69 1.88
C THR A 71 -5.49 7.55 2.78
N ASN A 72 -4.38 6.96 3.21
CA ASN A 72 -3.36 7.68 3.98
C ASN A 72 -2.48 8.62 3.11
N LEU A 73 -2.79 8.79 1.82
CA LEU A 73 -2.12 9.76 0.95
C LEU A 73 -2.47 11.21 1.29
N ASN A 74 -3.45 11.46 2.16
CA ASN A 74 -3.73 12.79 2.71
C ASN A 74 -2.72 13.23 3.79
N GLU A 75 -1.92 12.31 4.32
CA GLU A 75 -0.96 12.52 5.41
C GLU A 75 0.50 12.43 4.93
N ILE A 76 0.77 12.82 3.67
CA ILE A 76 2.12 12.82 3.11
C ILE A 76 2.99 13.84 3.84
N ASN A 77 4.11 13.38 4.39
CA ASN A 77 5.15 14.21 4.99
C ASN A 77 6.51 13.90 4.33
N GLU A 78 7.50 14.76 4.51
CA GLU A 78 8.79 14.68 3.84
C GLU A 78 9.57 13.36 4.07
N LYS A 79 9.27 12.64 5.16
CA LYS A 79 9.95 11.38 5.52
C LYS A 79 9.22 10.14 5.03
N ARG A 80 8.07 10.32 4.36
CA ARG A 80 7.27 9.19 3.94
C ARG A 80 7.99 8.33 2.90
N ILE A 81 7.93 7.03 3.12
CA ILE A 81 8.41 6.00 2.18
C ILE A 81 7.16 5.23 1.70
N PHE A 82 7.00 5.09 0.40
CA PHE A 82 5.89 4.36 -0.21
C PHE A 82 6.31 2.97 -0.66
N ASN A 83 5.46 1.98 -0.45
CA ASN A 83 5.53 0.69 -1.13
C ASN A 83 5.10 0.86 -2.58
N LEU A 84 5.85 0.28 -3.51
CA LEU A 84 5.60 0.41 -4.93
C LEU A 84 5.48 -0.96 -5.60
N GLU A 85 4.45 -1.12 -6.44
CA GLU A 85 4.27 -2.31 -7.27
C GLU A 85 3.75 -1.90 -8.67
N ARG A 86 4.30 -2.48 -9.74
CA ARG A 86 3.80 -2.35 -11.11
C ARG A 86 2.58 -3.26 -11.30
N SER A 87 1.65 -2.84 -12.14
CA SER A 87 0.51 -3.68 -12.49
C SER A 87 0.96 -5.01 -13.13
N LEU A 88 0.23 -6.08 -12.77
CA LEU A 88 0.41 -7.40 -13.36
C LEU A 88 0.21 -7.35 -14.88
N LYS A 89 1.01 -8.14 -15.59
CA LYS A 89 0.81 -8.45 -16.99
C LYS A 89 0.15 -9.82 -17.11
N PHE A 90 -0.46 -10.08 -18.26
CA PHE A 90 -1.00 -11.41 -18.52
C PHE A 90 0.13 -12.46 -18.57
N GLY A 91 0.01 -13.47 -17.72
CA GLY A 91 1.03 -14.54 -17.57
C GLY A 91 2.00 -14.33 -16.41
N ASP A 92 1.94 -13.21 -15.68
CA ASP A 92 2.74 -13.02 -14.47
C ASP A 92 2.26 -13.94 -13.34
N GLU A 93 3.16 -14.30 -12.43
CA GLU A 93 2.83 -15.04 -11.22
C GLU A 93 2.13 -14.15 -10.19
N VAL A 94 1.08 -14.67 -9.54
CA VAL A 94 0.41 -14.02 -8.42
C VAL A 94 0.97 -14.59 -7.11
N GLY A 95 2.04 -13.98 -6.60
CA GLY A 95 2.72 -14.46 -5.40
C GLY A 95 1.97 -14.19 -4.08
N GLY A 96 1.04 -13.24 -4.07
CA GLY A 96 0.16 -12.94 -2.94
C GLY A 96 -1.29 -13.31 -3.23
N HIS A 97 -2.15 -12.30 -3.34
CA HIS A 97 -3.53 -12.43 -3.83
C HIS A 97 -3.83 -11.32 -4.86
N LEU A 98 -4.94 -11.38 -5.55
CA LEU A 98 -5.32 -10.34 -6.50
C LEU A 98 -5.75 -9.07 -5.76
N VAL A 99 -4.94 -8.03 -5.87
CA VAL A 99 -5.17 -6.70 -5.28
C VAL A 99 -5.59 -5.74 -6.38
N SER A 100 -6.72 -5.06 -6.19
CA SER A 100 -7.23 -4.13 -7.19
C SER A 100 -6.52 -2.77 -7.15
N GLY A 101 -6.02 -2.40 -5.98
CA GLY A 101 -5.51 -1.06 -5.68
C GLY A 101 -6.63 -0.09 -5.30
N HIS A 102 -7.82 -0.58 -4.99
CA HIS A 102 -8.95 0.19 -4.51
C HIS A 102 -9.07 0.05 -2.99
N VAL A 103 -8.38 0.93 -2.28
CA VAL A 103 -8.39 0.95 -0.81
C VAL A 103 -9.81 1.14 -0.29
N HIS A 104 -10.22 0.27 0.62
CA HIS A 104 -11.54 0.35 1.24
C HIS A 104 -11.61 1.45 2.30
N GLU A 105 -10.59 1.52 3.14
CA GLU A 105 -10.44 2.52 4.20
C GLU A 105 -9.01 2.53 4.74
N THR A 106 -8.71 3.49 5.62
CA THR A 106 -7.48 3.46 6.41
C THR A 106 -7.73 2.78 7.76
N GLY A 107 -6.83 1.86 8.13
CA GLY A 107 -6.72 1.33 9.49
C GLY A 107 -5.74 2.14 10.32
N THR A 108 -5.76 1.94 11.64
CA THR A 108 -4.81 2.53 12.57
C THR A 108 -3.98 1.43 13.22
N VAL A 109 -2.67 1.60 13.25
CA VAL A 109 -1.78 0.71 14.01
C VAL A 109 -1.99 0.93 15.50
N GLU A 110 -2.52 -0.07 16.18
CA GLU A 110 -2.79 -0.02 17.63
C GLU A 110 -1.60 -0.50 18.44
N GLU A 111 -0.88 -1.49 17.90
CA GLU A 111 0.25 -2.11 18.58
C GLU A 111 1.24 -2.69 17.56
N VAL A 112 2.52 -2.55 17.88
CA VAL A 112 3.63 -3.22 17.20
C VAL A 112 4.35 -4.05 18.26
N THR A 113 4.30 -5.38 18.12
CA THR A 113 5.00 -6.31 19.02
C THR A 113 6.22 -6.88 18.30
N ILE A 114 7.40 -6.74 18.91
CA ILE A 114 8.66 -7.26 18.41
C ILE A 114 9.21 -8.28 19.41
N GLY A 115 9.27 -9.54 18.99
CA GLY A 115 9.74 -10.66 19.80
C GLY A 115 10.12 -11.83 18.89
N ASP A 116 9.66 -13.04 19.23
CA ASP A 116 9.82 -14.22 18.36
C ASP A 116 9.14 -14.04 17.00
N GLU A 117 8.06 -13.24 16.97
CA GLU A 117 7.38 -12.81 15.76
C GLU A 117 7.27 -11.28 15.76
N TYR A 118 7.26 -10.68 14.56
CA TYR A 118 6.90 -9.29 14.37
C TYR A 118 5.40 -9.19 14.07
N ILE A 119 4.62 -8.62 14.98
CA ILE A 119 3.15 -8.58 14.88
C ILE A 119 2.68 -7.14 14.81
N LEU A 120 1.81 -6.85 13.84
CA LEU A 120 1.03 -5.62 13.78
C LEU A 120 -0.42 -5.91 14.18
N LYS A 121 -0.96 -5.15 15.14
CA LYS A 121 -2.39 -5.08 15.46
C LYS A 121 -2.95 -3.80 14.87
N ILE A 122 -3.97 -3.91 14.03
CA ILE A 122 -4.55 -2.80 13.27
C ILE A 122 -6.05 -2.74 13.53
N SER A 123 -6.55 -1.56 13.88
CA SER A 123 -7.99 -1.29 14.00
C SER A 123 -8.57 -0.83 12.67
N PHE A 124 -9.84 -1.16 12.45
CA PHE A 124 -10.61 -0.79 11.27
C PHE A 124 -12.10 -0.61 11.61
N SER A 125 -12.89 -0.08 10.68
CA SER A 125 -14.32 0.16 10.91
C SER A 125 -15.15 -1.12 10.80
N ASN A 126 -16.32 -1.14 11.46
CA ASN A 126 -17.28 -2.25 11.35
C ASN A 126 -17.70 -2.56 9.90
N LYS A 127 -17.60 -1.58 8.99
CA LYS A 127 -17.96 -1.77 7.59
C LYS A 127 -17.04 -2.76 6.88
N LEU A 128 -15.75 -2.74 7.22
CA LEU A 128 -14.76 -3.63 6.64
C LEU A 128 -14.79 -5.03 7.28
N SER A 129 -15.26 -5.14 8.54
CA SER A 129 -15.22 -6.37 9.34
C SER A 129 -15.81 -7.60 8.64
N LYS A 130 -16.89 -7.43 7.88
CA LYS A 130 -17.57 -8.51 7.17
C LYS A 130 -16.80 -9.12 6.01
N TYR A 131 -15.76 -8.44 5.54
CA TYR A 131 -14.90 -8.91 4.44
C TYR A 131 -13.57 -9.48 4.91
N LEU A 132 -13.31 -9.45 6.22
CA LEU A 132 -12.04 -9.91 6.79
C LEU A 132 -12.27 -11.19 7.61
N PHE A 133 -11.44 -12.20 7.37
CA PHE A 133 -11.56 -13.50 8.03
C PHE A 133 -10.19 -13.96 8.53
N LYS A 134 -10.17 -14.64 9.68
CA LYS A 134 -8.96 -15.32 10.15
C LYS A 134 -8.49 -16.33 9.09
N LYS A 135 -7.20 -16.30 8.76
CA LYS A 135 -6.55 -17.04 7.68
C LYS A 135 -6.88 -16.57 6.26
N GLY A 136 -7.72 -15.55 6.08
CA GLY A 136 -7.92 -14.88 4.81
C GLY A 136 -6.80 -13.88 4.51
N TYR A 137 -6.88 -13.24 3.34
CA TYR A 137 -5.93 -12.23 2.92
C TYR A 137 -6.43 -10.82 3.22
N VAL A 138 -5.48 -9.92 3.38
CA VAL A 138 -5.68 -8.47 3.40
C VAL A 138 -4.46 -7.79 2.78
N ALA A 139 -4.67 -6.74 1.99
CA ALA A 139 -3.56 -5.90 1.57
C ALA A 139 -3.42 -4.72 2.55
N ILE A 140 -2.23 -4.56 3.12
CA ILE A 140 -1.86 -3.47 4.03
C ILE A 140 -0.77 -2.65 3.36
N ASN A 141 -1.04 -1.38 3.07
CA ASN A 141 -0.16 -0.54 2.23
C ASN A 141 0.30 -1.28 0.96
N GLY A 142 -0.60 -2.03 0.32
CA GLY A 142 -0.35 -2.79 -0.89
C GLY A 142 0.36 -4.14 -0.69
N ALA A 143 0.81 -4.47 0.51
CA ALA A 143 1.41 -5.78 0.78
C ALA A 143 0.35 -6.81 1.12
N SER A 144 0.30 -7.93 0.37
CA SER A 144 -0.56 -9.08 0.63
C SER A 144 -0.13 -9.80 1.89
N LEU A 145 -1.00 -9.89 2.88
CA LEU A 145 -0.72 -10.51 4.16
C LEU A 145 -1.84 -11.46 4.58
N THR A 146 -1.48 -12.52 5.28
CA THR A 146 -2.44 -13.42 5.90
C THR A 146 -2.87 -12.89 7.26
N ILE A 147 -4.17 -12.81 7.50
CA ILE A 147 -4.73 -12.44 8.79
C ILE A 147 -4.46 -13.55 9.80
N LYS A 148 -3.58 -13.28 10.78
CA LYS A 148 -3.22 -14.22 11.85
C LYS A 148 -4.39 -14.41 12.80
N ASP A 149 -5.01 -13.28 13.21
CA ASP A 149 -6.20 -13.28 14.05
C ASP A 149 -7.11 -12.09 13.75
N LYS A 150 -8.39 -12.20 14.07
CA LYS A 150 -9.38 -11.16 13.86
C LYS A 150 -10.36 -11.09 15.02
N GLU A 151 -10.49 -9.91 15.59
CA GLU A 151 -11.53 -9.50 16.51
C GLU A 151 -12.59 -8.66 15.76
N GLU A 152 -13.59 -8.14 16.44
CA GLU A 152 -14.67 -7.38 15.81
C GLU A 152 -14.13 -6.23 14.92
N ASN A 153 -13.25 -5.39 15.48
CA ASN A 153 -12.72 -4.18 14.83
C ASN A 153 -11.18 -4.15 14.75
N HIS A 154 -10.53 -5.29 14.97
CA HIS A 154 -9.08 -5.40 14.91
C HIS A 154 -8.68 -6.66 14.15
N LEU A 155 -7.57 -6.57 13.46
CA LEU A 155 -6.87 -7.73 12.93
C LEU A 155 -5.41 -7.71 13.39
N THR A 156 -4.81 -8.89 13.41
CA THR A 156 -3.36 -9.03 13.58
C THR A 156 -2.76 -9.74 12.37
N VAL A 157 -1.58 -9.29 11.97
CA VAL A 157 -0.74 -9.93 10.97
C VAL A 157 0.64 -10.17 11.55
N ALA A 158 1.26 -11.30 11.18
CA ALA A 158 2.65 -11.58 11.50
C ALA A 158 3.50 -11.33 10.25
N LEU A 159 4.57 -10.56 10.40
CA LEU A 159 5.45 -10.20 9.30
C LEU A 159 6.73 -11.05 9.35
N ILE A 160 7.05 -11.67 8.23
CA ILE A 160 8.30 -12.40 8.05
C ILE A 160 9.44 -11.42 7.71
N PRO A 161 10.72 -11.78 7.93
CA PRO A 161 11.87 -10.91 7.67
C PRO A 161 11.88 -10.33 6.26
N GLU A 162 11.53 -11.11 5.24
CA GLU A 162 11.44 -10.66 3.85
C GLU A 162 10.43 -9.51 3.67
N THR A 163 9.24 -9.63 4.26
CA THR A 163 8.23 -8.57 4.22
C THR A 163 8.71 -7.30 4.92
N LEU A 164 9.37 -7.43 6.07
CA LEU A 164 9.94 -6.31 6.80
C LEU A 164 11.03 -5.58 5.99
N GLN A 165 11.83 -6.30 5.24
CA GLN A 165 12.87 -5.74 4.39
C GLN A 165 12.30 -5.07 3.14
N ALA A 166 11.36 -5.73 2.48
CA ALA A 166 10.81 -5.31 1.19
C ALA A 166 9.82 -4.15 1.30
N THR A 167 9.18 -3.96 2.47
CA THR A 167 8.07 -3.01 2.64
C THR A 167 8.37 -1.90 3.65
N ASN A 168 7.52 -0.87 3.67
CA ASN A 168 7.54 0.18 4.68
C ASN A 168 6.88 -0.24 6.01
N LEU A 169 6.39 -1.47 6.12
CA LEU A 169 5.66 -1.94 7.32
C LEU A 169 6.56 -2.06 8.55
N ASN A 170 7.87 -2.21 8.37
CA ASN A 170 8.86 -2.21 9.46
C ASN A 170 9.06 -0.84 10.13
N ASN A 171 8.59 0.24 9.49
CA ASN A 171 8.71 1.60 10.01
C ASN A 171 7.47 2.06 10.77
N LEU A 172 6.41 1.24 10.78
CA LEU A 172 5.15 1.59 11.41
C LEU A 172 5.28 1.63 12.94
N ILE A 173 4.65 2.63 13.52
CA ILE A 173 4.51 2.78 14.96
C ILE A 173 3.04 2.93 15.35
N LYS A 174 2.73 2.77 16.63
CA LYS A 174 1.37 3.01 17.15
C LYS A 174 0.87 4.39 16.75
N GLY A 175 -0.33 4.44 16.21
CA GLY A 175 -1.01 5.65 15.73
C GLY A 175 -0.91 5.88 14.22
N ASP A 176 0.01 5.21 13.53
CA ASP A 176 0.15 5.35 12.08
C ASP A 176 -1.08 4.85 11.34
N LYS A 177 -1.38 5.50 10.23
CA LYS A 177 -2.44 5.10 9.30
C LYS A 177 -1.90 4.21 8.20
N VAL A 178 -2.61 3.13 7.93
CA VAL A 178 -2.30 2.19 6.84
C VAL A 178 -3.51 2.04 5.92
N ASN A 179 -3.27 1.90 4.62
CA ASN A 179 -4.32 1.60 3.66
C ASN A 179 -4.72 0.13 3.77
N LEU A 180 -6.02 -0.14 3.82
CA LEU A 180 -6.57 -1.49 3.90
C LEU A 180 -7.43 -1.81 2.67
N GLU A 181 -7.11 -2.91 2.02
CA GLU A 181 -7.95 -3.51 0.99
C GLU A 181 -8.23 -4.96 1.37
N ALA A 182 -9.51 -5.31 1.54
CA ALA A 182 -9.94 -6.69 1.77
C ALA A 182 -9.88 -7.47 0.46
N ASP A 183 -9.59 -8.77 0.55
CA ASP A 183 -9.72 -9.68 -0.57
C ASP A 183 -11.17 -9.70 -1.06
N GLN A 184 -11.35 -9.52 -2.37
CA GLN A 184 -12.68 -9.45 -2.99
C GLN A 184 -13.10 -10.78 -3.66
N GLN A 185 -12.33 -11.85 -3.46
CA GLN A 185 -12.59 -13.18 -4.02
C GLN A 185 -13.10 -14.18 -3.01
#